data_2cd0f503e25c92e0939171fde69e44f4
#
_entry.id   2cd0f503e25c92e0939171fde69e44f4
#
_cell.length_a   1.000
_cell.length_b   1.000
_cell.length_c   1.000
_cell.angle_alpha   90.00
_cell.angle_beta   90.00
_cell.angle_gamma   90.00
#
_symmetry.space_group_name_H-M   'P 1'
#
loop_
_entity.id
_entity.type
_entity.pdbx_description
1 polymer ?
#
loop_
_entity_poly.entity_id
_entity_poly.type
_entity_poly.pdbx_seq_one_letter_code
_entity_poly.pdbx_strand_id
1 'polypeptide(L)'
;MSLSMSSSLDQIEKTAQLSKNNQMSLMVFQVQFPHVGRVPAYYGMNVFKVREVLEGRAYPLSHVPDSNDLIEGMIELRGTYLPVIDLPKWMGFPMTDDEREKSIIIVSDFSHHLVGLRVAYIHGVEEKDWSDIHPAGNYNVDVNRNQIVNHTYLDDSETLCFVLDIEKLLIESMPTMARKILGSTEELKGKEIHLSPVMLEKTVLFAEDSQAIQQYMSMVFAELGVKFKSFDNGRLLLDYINSVDNLDFVSAVFTDLEMPVASGHTVIKELKSNPQTRHLPIVVHTSMTSENNTREVLDMGADYFIGKVDTDQISQVIEQIDQRYYQ
;
A
#
# COMPACT_ATOMS: atom_id res chain seq x y z
N MET A 1 17.64 -27.83 9.98
CA MET A 1 16.28 -28.02 10.49
C MET A 1 15.37 -27.26 9.56
N SER A 2 14.63 -27.94 8.71
CA SER A 2 13.69 -27.35 7.77
C SER A 2 12.42 -26.96 8.52
N LEU A 3 12.22 -25.67 8.77
CA LEU A 3 10.91 -25.16 9.14
C LEU A 3 9.99 -25.38 7.94
N SER A 4 8.95 -26.17 8.13
CA SER A 4 8.00 -26.50 7.06
C SER A 4 7.24 -25.25 6.63
N MET A 5 7.29 -24.94 5.34
CA MET A 5 6.58 -23.80 4.72
C MET A 5 5.06 -23.80 4.95
N SER A 6 4.45 -24.93 5.36
CA SER A 6 3.03 -25.00 5.73
C SER A 6 2.68 -24.23 7.00
N SER A 7 3.64 -24.03 7.92
CA SER A 7 3.40 -23.30 9.16
C SER A 7 3.35 -21.77 8.95
N SER A 8 3.94 -21.26 7.89
CA SER A 8 3.94 -19.82 7.59
C SER A 8 2.63 -19.35 6.94
N LEU A 9 1.98 -20.19 6.13
CA LEU A 9 0.67 -19.87 5.56
C LEU A 9 -0.44 -19.91 6.62
N ASP A 10 -0.42 -20.90 7.52
CA ASP A 10 -1.34 -20.95 8.67
C ASP A 10 -1.15 -19.77 9.64
N GLN A 11 0.07 -19.23 9.74
CA GLN A 11 0.33 -18.01 10.47
C GLN A 11 -0.21 -16.78 9.75
N ILE A 12 -0.05 -16.68 8.43
CA ILE A 12 -0.60 -15.60 7.60
C ILE A 12 -2.14 -15.58 7.68
N GLU A 13 -2.81 -16.75 7.63
CA GLU A 13 -4.27 -16.83 7.80
C GLU A 13 -4.74 -16.48 9.22
N LYS A 14 -3.97 -16.83 10.26
CA LYS A 14 -4.23 -16.38 11.63
C LYS A 14 -4.01 -14.89 11.79
N THR A 15 -3.04 -14.32 11.11
CA THR A 15 -2.71 -12.90 11.15
C THR A 15 -3.79 -12.05 10.45
N ALA A 16 -4.50 -12.59 9.43
CA ALA A 16 -5.66 -11.94 8.83
C ALA A 16 -6.83 -11.69 9.80
N GLN A 17 -6.87 -12.38 10.95
CA GLN A 17 -7.80 -12.08 12.05
C GLN A 17 -7.33 -10.95 12.98
N LEU A 18 -6.08 -10.50 12.86
CA LEU A 18 -5.45 -9.53 13.77
C LEU A 18 -5.64 -8.07 13.34
N SER A 19 -6.10 -7.80 12.10
CA SER A 19 -6.49 -6.45 11.66
C SER A 19 -7.58 -5.81 12.55
N LYS A 20 -8.24 -6.61 13.36
CA LYS A 20 -9.23 -6.14 14.38
C LYS A 20 -8.63 -5.25 15.47
N ASN A 21 -7.31 -5.24 15.66
CA ASN A 21 -6.67 -4.63 16.81
C ASN A 21 -5.84 -3.38 16.51
N ASN A 22 -6.02 -2.72 15.36
CA ASN A 22 -5.19 -1.56 14.97
C ASN A 22 -3.67 -1.88 14.92
N GLN A 23 -3.33 -3.11 14.49
CA GLN A 23 -1.97 -3.61 14.39
C GLN A 23 -1.56 -3.83 12.93
N MET A 24 -0.26 -3.67 12.65
CA MET A 24 0.39 -3.97 11.40
C MET A 24 1.28 -5.20 11.56
N SER A 25 1.07 -6.21 10.73
CA SER A 25 2.00 -7.33 10.62
C SER A 25 3.14 -6.96 9.67
N LEU A 26 4.33 -6.77 10.22
CA LEU A 26 5.51 -6.29 9.51
C LEU A 26 6.44 -7.46 9.15
N MET A 27 6.61 -7.75 7.85
CA MET A 27 7.69 -8.64 7.39
C MET A 27 9.01 -7.88 7.46
N VAL A 28 9.90 -8.34 8.32
CA VAL A 28 11.22 -7.74 8.56
C VAL A 28 12.28 -8.46 7.73
N PHE A 29 13.09 -7.70 7.00
CA PHE A 29 14.13 -8.22 6.13
C PHE A 29 15.36 -7.30 6.07
N GLN A 30 16.43 -7.77 5.45
CA GLN A 30 17.64 -7.02 5.18
C GLN A 30 17.94 -7.04 3.67
N VAL A 31 18.42 -5.93 3.12
CA VAL A 31 18.79 -5.79 1.71
C VAL A 31 20.27 -6.10 1.46
N GLN A 32 21.06 -6.24 2.52
CA GLN A 32 22.48 -6.55 2.47
C GLN A 32 22.78 -7.79 3.31
N PHE A 33 23.75 -8.60 2.87
CA PHE A 33 24.31 -9.62 3.71
C PHE A 33 25.25 -9.01 4.79
N PRO A 34 25.34 -9.61 5.97
CA PRO A 34 26.26 -9.15 7.01
C PRO A 34 27.71 -9.20 6.52
N HIS A 35 28.44 -8.10 6.67
CA HIS A 35 29.88 -8.02 6.45
C HIS A 35 30.60 -7.73 7.77
N VAL A 36 31.88 -8.11 7.85
CA VAL A 36 32.69 -7.87 9.05
C VAL A 36 32.71 -6.37 9.37
N GLY A 37 32.25 -6.02 10.57
CA GLY A 37 32.24 -4.65 11.07
C GLY A 37 31.06 -3.77 10.64
N ARG A 38 30.05 -4.34 9.92
CA ARG A 38 28.79 -3.65 9.61
C ARG A 38 27.60 -4.54 9.91
N VAL A 39 26.68 -4.02 10.70
CA VAL A 39 25.34 -4.62 10.88
C VAL A 39 24.43 -3.98 9.82
N PRO A 40 23.85 -4.77 8.90
CA PRO A 40 22.90 -4.24 7.92
C PRO A 40 21.68 -3.65 8.61
N ALA A 41 21.10 -2.60 8.03
CA ALA A 41 19.85 -2.05 8.50
C ALA A 41 18.70 -3.03 8.28
N TYR A 42 17.72 -2.99 9.16
CA TYR A 42 16.46 -3.71 9.02
C TYR A 42 15.44 -2.86 8.27
N TYR A 43 14.73 -3.51 7.38
CA TYR A 43 13.64 -2.94 6.61
C TYR A 43 12.40 -3.78 6.83
N GLY A 44 11.24 -3.17 6.69
CA GLY A 44 9.97 -3.83 6.84
C GLY A 44 8.98 -3.43 5.76
N MET A 45 8.09 -4.35 5.45
CA MET A 45 6.91 -4.10 4.62
C MET A 45 5.71 -4.82 5.22
N ASN A 46 4.51 -4.34 4.93
CA ASN A 46 3.30 -4.99 5.39
C ASN A 46 3.19 -6.41 4.80
N VAL A 47 2.99 -7.41 5.66
CA VAL A 47 2.84 -8.82 5.27
C VAL A 47 1.66 -9.02 4.31
N PHE A 48 0.60 -8.23 4.41
CA PHE A 48 -0.56 -8.33 3.52
C PHE A 48 -0.23 -8.03 2.04
N LYS A 49 0.88 -7.32 1.79
CA LYS A 49 1.40 -7.10 0.43
C LYS A 49 2.26 -8.27 -0.08
N VAL A 50 2.56 -9.23 0.79
CA VAL A 50 3.39 -10.41 0.46
C VAL A 50 2.49 -11.57 0.08
N ARG A 51 2.68 -12.09 -1.13
CA ARG A 51 1.98 -13.27 -1.61
C ARG A 51 2.72 -14.57 -1.31
N GLU A 52 4.02 -14.58 -1.56
CA GLU A 52 4.90 -15.70 -1.26
C GLU A 52 6.38 -15.30 -1.24
N VAL A 53 7.22 -16.20 -0.74
CA VAL A 53 8.66 -16.01 -0.61
C VAL A 53 9.36 -17.13 -1.35
N LEU A 54 10.34 -16.78 -2.22
CA LEU A 54 11.03 -17.71 -3.10
C LEU A 54 12.54 -17.68 -2.83
N GLU A 55 13.20 -18.83 -2.92
CA GLU A 55 14.66 -18.89 -2.97
C GLU A 55 15.16 -18.35 -4.31
N GLY A 56 16.01 -17.33 -4.33
CA GLY A 56 16.47 -16.67 -5.56
C GLY A 56 17.13 -17.63 -6.55
N ARG A 57 17.90 -18.60 -6.08
CA ARG A 57 18.56 -19.62 -6.91
C ARG A 57 17.60 -20.57 -7.63
N ALA A 58 16.38 -20.76 -7.10
CA ALA A 58 15.40 -21.69 -7.68
C ALA A 58 14.68 -21.11 -8.90
N TYR A 59 14.77 -19.80 -9.13
CA TYR A 59 14.07 -19.09 -10.18
C TYR A 59 15.06 -18.33 -11.06
N PRO A 60 15.49 -18.91 -12.21
CA PRO A 60 16.40 -18.27 -13.13
C PRO A 60 15.74 -17.03 -13.75
N LEU A 61 16.50 -15.94 -13.82
CA LEU A 61 16.07 -14.70 -14.44
C LEU A 61 16.17 -14.76 -15.96
N SER A 62 15.11 -14.40 -16.65
CA SER A 62 15.12 -14.11 -18.08
C SER A 62 15.36 -12.61 -18.27
N HIS A 63 16.40 -12.26 -19.05
CA HIS A 63 16.70 -10.87 -19.34
C HIS A 63 15.58 -10.21 -20.16
N VAL A 64 15.23 -8.97 -19.79
CA VAL A 64 14.25 -8.15 -20.52
C VAL A 64 15.02 -7.02 -21.22
N PRO A 65 15.06 -7.00 -22.57
CA PRO A 65 15.66 -5.90 -23.30
C PRO A 65 14.98 -4.57 -22.95
N ASP A 66 15.77 -3.49 -22.90
CA ASP A 66 15.30 -2.12 -22.65
C ASP A 66 14.54 -1.94 -21.31
N SER A 67 14.75 -2.85 -20.34
CA SER A 67 14.23 -2.68 -18.98
C SER A 67 15.00 -1.57 -18.23
N ASN A 68 14.32 -0.97 -17.26
CA ASN A 68 14.98 -0.07 -16.31
C ASN A 68 16.08 -0.84 -15.56
N ASP A 69 17.19 -0.20 -15.27
CA ASP A 69 18.34 -0.75 -14.53
C ASP A 69 18.01 -1.38 -13.17
N LEU A 70 16.84 -1.07 -12.60
CA LEU A 70 16.33 -1.64 -11.35
C LEU A 70 15.61 -2.96 -11.54
N ILE A 71 15.25 -3.33 -12.78
CA ILE A 71 14.62 -4.61 -13.09
C ILE A 71 15.71 -5.59 -13.47
N GLU A 72 15.97 -6.59 -12.64
CA GLU A 72 16.97 -7.62 -12.92
C GLU A 72 16.58 -8.54 -14.08
N GLY A 73 15.29 -8.76 -14.27
CA GLY A 73 14.73 -9.65 -15.26
C GLY A 73 13.33 -10.11 -14.88
N MET A 74 12.88 -11.17 -15.56
CA MET A 74 11.60 -11.82 -15.29
C MET A 74 11.83 -13.23 -14.76
N ILE A 75 11.00 -13.67 -13.83
CA ILE A 75 10.90 -15.09 -13.43
C ILE A 75 9.54 -15.65 -13.85
N GLU A 76 9.51 -16.94 -14.09
CA GLU A 76 8.25 -17.67 -14.30
C GLU A 76 7.80 -18.30 -12.99
N LEU A 77 6.61 -17.95 -12.54
CA LEU A 77 5.98 -18.48 -11.35
C LEU A 77 4.60 -19.06 -11.69
N ARG A 78 4.50 -20.41 -11.69
CA ARG A 78 3.25 -21.13 -12.00
C ARG A 78 2.59 -20.72 -13.31
N GLY A 79 3.40 -20.51 -14.37
CA GLY A 79 2.92 -20.11 -15.69
C GLY A 79 2.67 -18.59 -15.85
N THR A 80 2.96 -17.80 -14.82
CA THR A 80 2.89 -16.34 -14.88
C THR A 80 4.28 -15.75 -14.83
N TYR A 81 4.58 -14.83 -15.76
CA TYR A 81 5.85 -14.09 -15.74
C TYR A 81 5.70 -12.83 -14.90
N LEU A 82 6.63 -12.61 -13.98
CA LEU A 82 6.66 -11.42 -13.13
C LEU A 82 8.07 -10.79 -13.12
N PRO A 83 8.16 -9.45 -13.11
CA PRO A 83 9.44 -8.75 -13.03
C PRO A 83 10.03 -8.88 -11.62
N VAL A 84 11.37 -8.92 -11.54
CA VAL A 84 12.11 -8.89 -10.28
C VAL A 84 12.85 -7.58 -10.17
N ILE A 85 12.56 -6.81 -9.12
CA ILE A 85 13.22 -5.56 -8.78
C ILE A 85 14.43 -5.86 -7.88
N ASP A 86 15.57 -5.28 -8.23
CA ASP A 86 16.79 -5.29 -7.42
C ASP A 86 16.66 -4.25 -6.30
N LEU A 87 15.98 -4.62 -5.20
CA LEU A 87 15.80 -3.74 -4.05
C LEU A 87 17.15 -3.31 -3.43
N PRO A 88 18.16 -4.19 -3.28
CA PRO A 88 19.50 -3.78 -2.86
C PRO A 88 20.11 -2.70 -3.76
N LYS A 89 20.05 -2.86 -5.08
CA LYS A 89 20.58 -1.85 -6.03
C LYS A 89 19.81 -0.53 -5.92
N TRP A 90 18.48 -0.58 -5.79
CA TRP A 90 17.66 0.61 -5.59
C TRP A 90 18.04 1.37 -4.31
N MET A 91 18.40 0.63 -3.25
CA MET A 91 18.88 1.19 -1.98
C MET A 91 20.35 1.63 -2.01
N GLY A 92 21.08 1.43 -3.13
CA GLY A 92 22.48 1.77 -3.27
C GLY A 92 23.46 0.70 -2.77
N PHE A 93 23.00 -0.54 -2.63
CA PHE A 93 23.78 -1.68 -2.10
C PHE A 93 23.76 -2.86 -3.09
N PRO A 94 24.33 -2.73 -4.29
CA PRO A 94 24.29 -3.80 -5.30
C PRO A 94 24.93 -5.08 -4.77
N MET A 95 24.27 -6.22 -5.01
CA MET A 95 24.75 -7.55 -4.64
C MET A 95 25.76 -8.08 -5.66
N THR A 96 26.69 -8.89 -5.19
CA THR A 96 27.52 -9.76 -6.02
C THR A 96 26.71 -10.96 -6.54
N ASP A 97 27.24 -11.69 -7.54
CA ASP A 97 26.56 -12.87 -8.08
C ASP A 97 26.38 -13.97 -7.03
N ASP A 98 27.39 -14.21 -6.16
CA ASP A 98 27.31 -15.18 -5.05
C ASP A 98 26.22 -14.79 -4.02
N GLU A 99 26.06 -13.50 -3.74
CA GLU A 99 24.99 -13.00 -2.86
C GLU A 99 23.61 -13.15 -3.51
N ARG A 100 23.51 -12.91 -4.83
CA ARG A 100 22.26 -13.13 -5.58
C ARG A 100 21.78 -14.57 -5.54
N GLU A 101 22.69 -15.53 -5.65
CA GLU A 101 22.36 -16.95 -5.54
C GLU A 101 21.80 -17.33 -4.15
N LYS A 102 22.27 -16.65 -3.10
CA LYS A 102 21.86 -16.88 -1.70
C LYS A 102 20.65 -16.05 -1.29
N SER A 103 20.26 -15.11 -2.12
CA SER A 103 19.20 -14.13 -1.83
C SER A 103 17.79 -14.74 -1.91
N ILE A 104 16.84 -13.95 -1.49
CA ILE A 104 15.41 -14.29 -1.44
C ILE A 104 14.67 -13.33 -2.37
N ILE A 105 13.58 -13.80 -2.98
CA ILE A 105 12.63 -12.97 -3.71
C ILE A 105 11.31 -12.98 -2.95
N ILE A 106 10.89 -11.81 -2.48
CA ILE A 106 9.55 -11.60 -1.91
C ILE A 106 8.63 -11.28 -3.09
N VAL A 107 7.63 -12.11 -3.33
CA VAL A 107 6.59 -11.84 -4.33
C VAL A 107 5.50 -11.00 -3.69
N SER A 108 5.32 -9.82 -4.22
CA SER A 108 4.30 -8.86 -3.79
C SER A 108 3.19 -8.77 -4.84
N ASP A 109 1.95 -8.62 -4.38
CA ASP A 109 0.78 -8.36 -5.23
C ASP A 109 0.40 -6.88 -5.09
N PHE A 110 0.44 -6.17 -6.22
CA PHE A 110 0.07 -4.78 -6.28
C PHE A 110 -1.02 -4.60 -7.35
N SER A 111 -2.24 -4.35 -6.91
CA SER A 111 -3.40 -4.18 -7.82
C SER A 111 -3.49 -5.28 -8.89
N HIS A 112 -3.40 -6.54 -8.46
CA HIS A 112 -3.39 -7.76 -9.30
C HIS A 112 -2.15 -7.92 -10.20
N HIS A 113 -1.10 -7.13 -9.97
CA HIS A 113 0.18 -7.28 -10.66
C HIS A 113 1.23 -7.84 -9.70
N LEU A 114 1.75 -9.01 -10.06
CA LEU A 114 2.81 -9.66 -9.27
C LEU A 114 4.16 -9.05 -9.60
N VAL A 115 4.92 -8.75 -8.55
CA VAL A 115 6.29 -8.24 -8.64
C VAL A 115 7.17 -8.96 -7.63
N GLY A 116 8.35 -9.37 -8.03
CA GLY A 116 9.38 -9.90 -7.14
C GLY A 116 10.26 -8.76 -6.61
N LEU A 117 10.52 -8.76 -5.31
CA LEU A 117 11.48 -7.87 -4.65
C LEU A 117 12.65 -8.71 -4.17
N ARG A 118 13.85 -8.50 -4.73
CA ARG A 118 15.04 -9.20 -4.23
C ARG A 118 15.49 -8.60 -2.92
N VAL A 119 15.77 -9.46 -1.94
CA VAL A 119 16.30 -9.10 -0.61
C VAL A 119 17.40 -10.08 -0.21
N ALA A 120 18.29 -9.70 0.70
CA ALA A 120 19.36 -10.58 1.16
C ALA A 120 18.82 -11.68 2.11
N TYR A 121 18.02 -11.26 3.08
CA TYR A 121 17.61 -12.15 4.16
C TYR A 121 16.29 -11.69 4.77
N ILE A 122 15.41 -12.63 5.13
CA ILE A 122 14.19 -12.38 5.89
C ILE A 122 14.45 -12.73 7.35
N HIS A 123 14.22 -11.78 8.23
CA HIS A 123 14.38 -11.96 9.69
C HIS A 123 13.16 -12.66 10.29
N GLY A 124 11.96 -12.23 9.92
CA GLY A 124 10.71 -12.78 10.41
C GLY A 124 9.53 -11.86 10.19
N VAL A 125 8.46 -12.11 10.95
CA VAL A 125 7.27 -11.25 11.00
C VAL A 125 7.09 -10.78 12.43
N GLU A 126 6.85 -9.47 12.60
CA GLU A 126 6.55 -8.85 13.88
C GLU A 126 5.22 -8.10 13.81
N GLU A 127 4.46 -8.16 14.90
CA GLU A 127 3.24 -7.38 15.08
C GLU A 127 3.59 -6.04 15.72
N LYS A 128 3.14 -4.94 15.11
CA LYS A 128 3.36 -3.59 15.62
C LYS A 128 2.04 -2.85 15.72
N ASP A 129 1.81 -2.15 16.83
CA ASP A 129 0.72 -1.20 16.88
C ASP A 129 1.00 -0.03 15.92
N TRP A 130 -0.02 0.47 15.23
CA TRP A 130 0.13 1.63 14.35
C TRP A 130 0.67 2.86 15.10
N SER A 131 0.45 2.95 16.41
CA SER A 131 1.03 4.00 17.27
C SER A 131 2.56 3.93 17.41
N ASP A 132 3.15 2.76 17.18
CA ASP A 132 4.59 2.51 17.28
C ASP A 132 5.30 2.71 15.91
N ILE A 133 4.53 3.01 14.86
CA ILE A 133 5.05 3.32 13.54
C ILE A 133 5.08 4.84 13.39
N HIS A 134 6.29 5.39 13.34
CA HIS A 134 6.53 6.82 13.34
C HIS A 134 6.97 7.29 11.95
N PRO A 135 6.55 8.49 11.51
CA PRO A 135 7.06 9.09 10.28
C PRO A 135 8.58 9.15 10.30
N ALA A 136 9.21 8.79 9.19
CA ALA A 136 10.64 8.95 9.02
C ALA A 136 10.97 10.45 9.09
N GLY A 137 11.47 10.91 10.23
CA GLY A 137 11.91 12.28 10.43
C GLY A 137 13.13 12.60 9.55
N ASN A 138 13.63 13.83 9.64
CA ASN A 138 14.87 14.24 8.97
C ASN A 138 16.09 13.53 9.58
N TYR A 139 16.21 12.23 9.34
CA TYR A 139 17.45 11.54 9.63
C TYR A 139 18.55 12.09 8.71
N ASN A 140 19.63 12.64 9.30
CA ASN A 140 20.83 13.10 8.59
C ASN A 140 21.64 11.91 8.04
N VAL A 141 21.00 10.95 7.39
CA VAL A 141 21.65 9.83 6.74
C VAL A 141 21.57 10.07 5.25
N ASP A 142 22.69 9.99 4.54
CA ASP A 142 22.81 10.09 3.07
C ASP A 142 22.19 8.89 2.32
N VAL A 143 21.20 8.26 2.90
CA VAL A 143 20.33 7.28 2.22
C VAL A 143 19.34 8.08 1.40
N ASN A 144 19.08 7.66 0.17
CA ASN A 144 18.09 8.29 -0.70
C ASN A 144 16.78 8.53 0.06
N ARG A 145 16.64 9.75 0.61
CA ARG A 145 15.71 10.16 1.67
C ARG A 145 14.24 9.96 1.35
N ASN A 146 13.93 9.67 0.08
CA ASN A 146 12.58 9.54 -0.42
C ASN A 146 12.02 8.12 -0.32
N GLN A 147 12.80 7.13 0.12
CA GLN A 147 12.45 5.71 0.06
C GLN A 147 11.92 5.16 1.38
N ILE A 148 12.24 5.82 2.48
CA ILE A 148 11.80 5.44 3.84
C ILE A 148 10.68 6.39 4.24
N VAL A 149 9.50 5.84 4.43
CA VAL A 149 8.32 6.64 4.82
C VAL A 149 8.16 6.66 6.32
N ASN A 150 8.34 5.52 6.96
CA ASN A 150 8.14 5.35 8.38
C ASN A 150 9.28 4.54 9.02
N HIS A 151 9.33 4.52 10.33
CA HIS A 151 10.20 3.64 11.10
C HIS A 151 9.50 3.12 12.36
N THR A 152 10.00 2.01 12.86
CA THR A 152 9.62 1.42 14.13
C THR A 152 10.84 0.76 14.78
N TYR A 153 10.69 0.27 16.00
CA TYR A 153 11.71 -0.55 16.66
C TYR A 153 11.26 -2.00 16.67
N LEU A 154 12.22 -2.93 16.48
CA LEU A 154 11.94 -4.36 16.62
C LEU A 154 11.68 -4.70 18.11
N ASP A 155 11.25 -5.92 18.41
CA ASP A 155 10.80 -6.33 19.74
C ASP A 155 11.88 -6.23 20.83
N ASP A 156 13.16 -6.15 20.44
CA ASP A 156 14.27 -5.83 21.36
C ASP A 156 14.27 -4.36 21.80
N SER A 157 13.39 -3.50 21.23
CA SER A 157 13.22 -2.06 21.50
C SER A 157 14.47 -1.20 21.25
N GLU A 158 15.53 -1.77 20.71
CA GLU A 158 16.80 -1.10 20.41
C GLU A 158 17.11 -1.08 18.91
N THR A 159 16.64 -2.09 18.19
CA THR A 159 16.94 -2.23 16.76
C THR A 159 15.94 -1.45 15.90
N LEU A 160 16.45 -0.45 15.19
CA LEU A 160 15.66 0.37 14.28
C LEU A 160 15.30 -0.42 13.01
N CYS A 161 14.02 -0.38 12.63
CA CYS A 161 13.49 -0.95 11.40
C CYS A 161 12.82 0.15 10.56
N PHE A 162 13.21 0.27 9.30
CA PHE A 162 12.66 1.23 8.36
C PHE A 162 11.52 0.60 7.57
N VAL A 163 10.34 1.21 7.60
CA VAL A 163 9.17 0.76 6.84
C VAL A 163 9.18 1.38 5.45
N LEU A 164 9.17 0.53 4.42
CA LEU A 164 9.28 0.94 3.03
C LEU A 164 7.90 1.19 2.40
N ASP A 165 7.81 2.25 1.60
CA ASP A 165 6.69 2.48 0.67
C ASP A 165 6.94 1.65 -0.60
N ILE A 166 6.28 0.51 -0.68
CA ILE A 166 6.41 -0.41 -1.83
C ILE A 166 5.70 0.16 -3.06
N GLU A 167 4.62 0.92 -2.89
CA GLU A 167 3.92 1.57 -3.99
C GLU A 167 4.84 2.57 -4.70
N LYS A 168 5.54 3.37 -3.93
CA LYS A 168 6.53 4.31 -4.46
C LYS A 168 7.67 3.60 -5.18
N LEU A 169 8.22 2.52 -4.58
CA LEU A 169 9.23 1.70 -5.21
C LEU A 169 8.78 1.21 -6.59
N LEU A 170 7.54 0.72 -6.69
CA LEU A 170 6.98 0.21 -7.94
C LEU A 170 6.84 1.31 -9.00
N ILE A 171 6.38 2.49 -8.60
CA ILE A 171 6.24 3.65 -9.49
C ILE A 171 7.59 4.10 -10.04
N GLU A 172 8.62 4.16 -9.20
CA GLU A 172 9.98 4.55 -9.61
C GLU A 172 10.67 3.49 -10.46
N SER A 173 10.51 2.21 -10.12
CA SER A 173 11.17 1.10 -10.81
C SER A 173 10.50 0.72 -12.13
N MET A 174 9.20 0.93 -12.25
CA MET A 174 8.41 0.51 -13.41
C MET A 174 7.45 1.62 -13.88
N PRO A 175 7.95 2.77 -14.32
CA PRO A 175 7.11 3.92 -14.65
C PRO A 175 6.08 3.64 -15.75
N THR A 176 6.39 2.76 -16.70
CA THR A 176 5.44 2.35 -17.75
C THR A 176 4.34 1.44 -17.21
N MET A 177 4.69 0.50 -16.34
CA MET A 177 3.74 -0.37 -15.67
C MET A 177 2.95 0.42 -14.64
N ALA A 178 3.61 1.29 -13.88
CA ALA A 178 2.96 2.23 -12.99
C ALA A 178 1.91 3.08 -13.71
N ARG A 179 2.20 3.61 -14.90
CA ARG A 179 1.19 4.34 -15.71
C ARG A 179 0.03 3.46 -16.16
N LYS A 180 0.26 2.18 -16.41
CA LYS A 180 -0.81 1.22 -16.72
C LYS A 180 -1.62 0.84 -15.48
N ILE A 181 -0.95 0.67 -14.35
CA ILE A 181 -1.55 0.34 -13.05
C ILE A 181 -2.25 1.57 -12.48
N LEU A 182 -1.58 2.73 -12.52
CA LEU A 182 -2.12 4.02 -12.07
C LEU A 182 -3.20 4.58 -13.03
N GLY A 183 -3.62 3.80 -14.03
CA GLY A 183 -4.50 4.26 -15.08
C GLY A 183 -3.93 5.52 -15.77
N SER A 184 -3.90 5.57 -17.05
CA SER A 184 -3.73 6.85 -17.68
C SER A 184 -5.06 7.60 -17.49
N THR A 185 -5.03 8.83 -16.97
CA THR A 185 -6.19 9.73 -17.05
C THR A 185 -6.68 9.88 -18.50
N GLU A 186 -5.90 9.39 -19.47
CA GLU A 186 -6.31 9.24 -20.87
C GLU A 186 -7.49 8.27 -21.06
N GLU A 187 -7.65 7.26 -20.21
CA GLU A 187 -8.82 6.37 -20.23
C GLU A 187 -10.10 7.08 -19.77
N LEU A 188 -9.96 8.07 -18.89
CA LEU A 188 -11.09 8.95 -18.52
C LEU A 188 -11.47 9.94 -19.60
N LYS A 189 -10.53 10.40 -20.45
CA LYS A 189 -10.77 11.38 -21.50
C LYS A 189 -11.76 10.93 -22.59
N GLY A 190 -12.13 9.67 -22.62
CA GLY A 190 -13.13 9.10 -23.54
C GLY A 190 -14.46 8.75 -22.88
N LYS A 191 -14.57 8.86 -21.56
CA LYS A 191 -15.80 8.54 -20.82
C LYS A 191 -16.58 9.82 -20.53
N GLU A 192 -17.79 9.90 -21.04
CA GLU A 192 -18.75 10.93 -20.63
C GLU A 192 -19.30 10.57 -19.24
N ILE A 193 -18.64 11.04 -18.19
CA ILE A 193 -19.10 10.91 -16.81
C ILE A 193 -19.96 12.14 -16.51
N HIS A 194 -21.24 11.91 -16.23
CA HIS A 194 -22.19 12.98 -15.94
C HIS A 194 -22.52 13.01 -14.46
N LEU A 195 -21.85 13.89 -13.72
CA LEU A 195 -22.13 14.14 -12.32
C LEU A 195 -23.13 15.29 -12.15
N SER A 196 -23.99 15.16 -11.14
CA SER A 196 -24.94 16.22 -10.80
C SER A 196 -24.23 17.50 -10.37
N PRO A 197 -24.82 18.67 -10.57
CA PRO A 197 -24.27 19.92 -10.02
C PRO A 197 -24.06 19.86 -8.50
N VAL A 198 -24.91 19.12 -7.79
CA VAL A 198 -24.80 18.93 -6.33
C VAL A 198 -23.52 18.20 -5.98
N MET A 199 -23.20 17.08 -6.67
CA MET A 199 -21.97 16.33 -6.45
C MET A 199 -20.72 17.17 -6.73
N LEU A 200 -20.72 17.96 -7.81
CA LEU A 200 -19.60 18.83 -8.20
C LEU A 200 -19.35 20.00 -7.23
N GLU A 201 -20.36 20.40 -6.45
CA GLU A 201 -20.19 21.42 -5.42
C GLU A 201 -19.65 20.86 -4.10
N LYS A 202 -19.80 19.56 -3.87
CA LYS A 202 -19.34 18.88 -2.65
C LYS A 202 -17.88 18.45 -2.76
N THR A 203 -17.33 18.01 -1.63
CA THR A 203 -15.91 17.65 -1.49
C THR A 203 -15.77 16.20 -1.04
N VAL A 204 -14.97 15.43 -1.76
CA VAL A 204 -14.49 14.12 -1.31
C VAL A 204 -13.37 14.32 -0.30
N LEU A 205 -13.48 13.70 0.87
CA LEU A 205 -12.39 13.62 1.85
C LEU A 205 -11.65 12.30 1.62
N PHE A 206 -10.32 12.34 1.57
CA PHE A 206 -9.52 11.18 1.18
C PHE A 206 -8.32 11.00 2.13
N ALA A 207 -8.22 9.85 2.80
CA ALA A 207 -7.09 9.49 3.67
C ALA A 207 -6.24 8.39 3.02
N GLU A 208 -4.94 8.65 2.90
CA GLU A 208 -3.94 7.77 2.28
C GLU A 208 -2.55 8.18 2.76
N ASP A 209 -1.71 7.25 3.18
CA ASP A 209 -0.35 7.55 3.67
C ASP A 209 0.71 7.57 2.55
N SER A 210 0.46 6.90 1.42
CA SER A 210 1.33 6.95 0.26
C SER A 210 1.13 8.23 -0.54
N GLN A 211 2.14 9.11 -0.54
CA GLN A 211 2.12 10.35 -1.34
C GLN A 211 1.92 10.09 -2.83
N ALA A 212 2.44 8.96 -3.33
CA ALA A 212 2.29 8.59 -4.73
C ALA A 212 0.84 8.27 -5.08
N ILE A 213 0.14 7.53 -4.21
CA ILE A 213 -1.29 7.24 -4.37
C ILE A 213 -2.14 8.50 -4.17
N GLN A 214 -1.78 9.35 -3.19
CA GLN A 214 -2.45 10.65 -3.03
C GLN A 214 -2.38 11.50 -4.30
N GLN A 215 -1.21 11.61 -4.93
CA GLN A 215 -1.03 12.34 -6.18
C GLN A 215 -1.88 11.75 -7.30
N TYR A 216 -1.87 10.41 -7.44
CA TYR A 216 -2.70 9.73 -8.42
C TYR A 216 -4.20 10.01 -8.20
N MET A 217 -4.71 9.80 -6.99
CA MET A 217 -6.13 10.05 -6.67
C MET A 217 -6.51 11.52 -6.91
N SER A 218 -5.61 12.44 -6.58
CA SER A 218 -5.79 13.86 -6.86
C SER A 218 -5.97 14.14 -8.35
N MET A 219 -5.18 13.48 -9.21
CA MET A 219 -5.33 13.58 -10.67
C MET A 219 -6.66 13.00 -11.14
N VAL A 220 -7.08 11.84 -10.62
CA VAL A 220 -8.36 11.21 -10.98
C VAL A 220 -9.54 12.10 -10.57
N PHE A 221 -9.57 12.60 -9.32
CA PHE A 221 -10.64 13.49 -8.88
C PHE A 221 -10.67 14.81 -9.67
N ALA A 222 -9.51 15.38 -10.00
CA ALA A 222 -9.44 16.57 -10.82
C ALA A 222 -9.99 16.35 -12.24
N GLU A 223 -9.68 15.20 -12.88
CA GLU A 223 -10.18 14.85 -14.20
C GLU A 223 -11.71 14.61 -14.18
N LEU A 224 -12.23 14.06 -13.07
CA LEU A 224 -13.69 13.91 -12.85
C LEU A 224 -14.38 15.23 -12.49
N GLY A 225 -13.62 16.31 -12.29
CA GLY A 225 -14.15 17.60 -11.85
C GLY A 225 -14.63 17.62 -10.39
N VAL A 226 -14.27 16.61 -9.60
CA VAL A 226 -14.69 16.46 -8.19
C VAL A 226 -13.75 17.23 -7.28
N LYS A 227 -14.28 18.06 -6.39
CA LYS A 227 -13.49 18.69 -5.33
C LYS A 227 -13.03 17.64 -4.32
N PHE A 228 -11.80 17.73 -3.86
CA PHE A 228 -11.26 16.79 -2.88
C PHE A 228 -10.36 17.48 -1.87
N LYS A 229 -10.15 16.81 -0.73
CA LYS A 229 -9.17 17.15 0.28
C LYS A 229 -8.50 15.88 0.80
N SER A 230 -7.17 15.80 0.69
CA SER A 230 -6.36 14.66 1.14
C SER A 230 -5.84 14.84 2.56
N PHE A 231 -5.58 13.71 3.21
CA PHE A 231 -5.02 13.59 4.56
C PHE A 231 -4.03 12.43 4.58
N ASP A 232 -2.90 12.60 5.26
CA ASP A 232 -1.80 11.64 5.30
C ASP A 232 -2.09 10.40 6.18
N ASN A 233 -3.21 10.38 6.91
CA ASN A 233 -3.66 9.24 7.70
C ASN A 233 -5.11 9.44 8.18
N GLY A 234 -5.70 8.35 8.69
CA GLY A 234 -7.08 8.38 9.18
C GLY A 234 -7.31 9.31 10.38
N ARG A 235 -6.31 9.54 11.24
CA ARG A 235 -6.46 10.46 12.38
C ARG A 235 -6.64 11.90 11.94
N LEU A 236 -5.82 12.36 11.01
CA LEU A 236 -5.94 13.73 10.47
C LEU A 236 -7.28 13.96 9.79
N LEU A 237 -7.80 12.95 9.07
CA LEU A 237 -9.14 13.00 8.48
C LEU A 237 -10.22 13.08 9.55
N LEU A 238 -10.18 12.24 10.59
CA LEU A 238 -11.16 12.24 11.68
C LEU A 238 -11.13 13.54 12.48
N ASP A 239 -9.93 14.06 12.78
CA ASP A 239 -9.77 15.33 13.48
C ASP A 239 -10.34 16.49 12.67
N TYR A 240 -10.13 16.49 11.34
CA TYR A 240 -10.76 17.47 10.46
C TYR A 240 -12.28 17.38 10.48
N ILE A 241 -12.86 16.19 10.33
CA ILE A 241 -14.31 15.98 10.39
C ILE A 241 -14.87 16.46 11.73
N ASN A 242 -14.22 16.14 12.84
CA ASN A 242 -14.62 16.57 14.17
C ASN A 242 -14.45 18.07 14.45
N SER A 243 -13.62 18.77 13.65
CA SER A 243 -13.43 20.21 13.77
C SER A 243 -14.46 21.05 13.00
N VAL A 244 -15.32 20.43 12.20
CA VAL A 244 -16.28 21.10 11.33
C VAL A 244 -17.70 20.94 11.87
N ASP A 245 -18.39 22.06 12.07
CA ASP A 245 -19.76 22.08 12.62
C ASP A 245 -20.82 21.50 11.66
N ASN A 246 -20.62 21.65 10.35
CA ASN A 246 -21.54 21.19 9.31
C ASN A 246 -20.79 20.43 8.22
N LEU A 247 -21.19 19.19 7.94
CA LEU A 247 -20.61 18.28 6.96
C LEU A 247 -21.40 18.19 5.64
N ASP A 248 -22.39 19.04 5.43
CA ASP A 248 -23.24 19.03 4.22
C ASP A 248 -22.43 19.21 2.92
N PHE A 249 -21.24 19.78 3.03
CA PHE A 249 -20.33 19.94 1.88
C PHE A 249 -19.55 18.65 1.55
N VAL A 250 -19.57 17.62 2.41
CA VAL A 250 -18.86 16.36 2.17
C VAL A 250 -19.71 15.47 1.30
N SER A 251 -19.15 14.99 0.17
CA SER A 251 -19.83 14.03 -0.69
C SER A 251 -19.57 12.59 -0.31
N ALA A 252 -18.34 12.26 0.04
CA ALA A 252 -17.91 10.92 0.44
C ALA A 252 -16.59 10.97 1.20
N VAL A 253 -16.31 9.89 1.92
CA VAL A 253 -15.01 9.64 2.56
C VAL A 253 -14.36 8.45 1.87
N PHE A 254 -13.19 8.66 1.26
CA PHE A 254 -12.33 7.60 0.77
C PHE A 254 -11.24 7.34 1.81
N THR A 255 -10.94 6.10 2.09
CA THR A 255 -9.91 5.73 3.05
C THR A 255 -9.15 4.49 2.62
N ASP A 256 -7.81 4.52 2.71
CA ASP A 256 -7.05 3.29 2.73
C ASP A 256 -7.29 2.56 4.06
N LEU A 257 -7.06 1.24 4.07
CA LEU A 257 -7.11 0.43 5.29
C LEU A 257 -5.83 0.52 6.10
N GLU A 258 -4.70 0.61 5.44
CA GLU A 258 -3.37 0.45 6.02
C GLU A 258 -2.66 1.79 6.16
N MET A 259 -3.03 2.54 7.16
CA MET A 259 -2.41 3.85 7.44
C MET A 259 -1.84 3.92 8.86
N PRO A 260 -0.70 4.60 9.07
CA PRO A 260 -0.17 4.86 10.40
C PRO A 260 -1.12 5.75 11.23
N VAL A 261 -0.97 5.71 12.54
CA VAL A 261 -1.73 6.49 13.54
C VAL A 261 -3.19 6.05 13.67
N ALA A 262 -3.95 6.02 12.57
CA ALA A 262 -5.30 5.48 12.54
C ALA A 262 -5.57 4.80 11.19
N SER A 263 -5.90 3.51 11.24
CA SER A 263 -6.23 2.69 10.08
C SER A 263 -7.62 3.04 9.52
N GLY A 264 -7.91 2.59 8.29
CA GLY A 264 -9.25 2.73 7.70
C GLY A 264 -10.33 2.02 8.50
N HIS A 265 -10.00 0.92 9.18
CA HIS A 265 -10.95 0.27 10.10
C HIS A 265 -11.37 1.21 11.23
N THR A 266 -10.42 1.97 11.78
CA THR A 266 -10.71 3.00 12.79
C THR A 266 -11.59 4.11 12.21
N VAL A 267 -11.31 4.56 11.00
CA VAL A 267 -12.09 5.58 10.29
C VAL A 267 -13.55 5.11 10.11
N ILE A 268 -13.75 3.91 9.55
CA ILE A 268 -15.09 3.34 9.35
C ILE A 268 -15.84 3.27 10.67
N LYS A 269 -15.23 2.69 11.71
CA LYS A 269 -15.84 2.49 13.03
C LYS A 269 -16.24 3.82 13.68
N GLU A 270 -15.35 4.82 13.69
CA GLU A 270 -15.64 6.12 14.30
C GLU A 270 -16.75 6.85 13.52
N LEU A 271 -16.70 6.89 12.20
CA LEU A 271 -17.71 7.58 11.39
C LEU A 271 -19.09 6.91 11.47
N LYS A 272 -19.17 5.58 11.41
CA LYS A 272 -20.45 4.87 11.42
C LYS A 272 -21.08 4.79 12.82
N SER A 273 -20.27 4.90 13.88
CA SER A 273 -20.79 4.95 15.25
C SER A 273 -21.32 6.34 15.65
N ASN A 274 -20.89 7.41 14.98
CA ASN A 274 -21.31 8.78 15.28
C ASN A 274 -22.59 9.16 14.50
N PRO A 275 -23.70 9.55 15.18
CA PRO A 275 -24.94 9.94 14.51
C PRO A 275 -24.79 11.09 13.50
N GLN A 276 -23.81 11.97 13.69
CA GLN A 276 -23.58 13.13 12.81
C GLN A 276 -22.87 12.75 11.50
N THR A 277 -22.13 11.63 11.47
CA THR A 277 -21.29 11.24 10.34
C THR A 277 -21.69 9.91 9.70
N ARG A 278 -22.50 9.08 10.38
CA ARG A 278 -22.88 7.74 9.90
C ARG A 278 -23.56 7.71 8.53
N HIS A 279 -24.14 8.84 8.12
CA HIS A 279 -24.82 8.99 6.83
C HIS A 279 -23.84 9.21 5.65
N LEU A 280 -22.58 9.59 5.93
CA LEU A 280 -21.58 9.81 4.90
C LEU A 280 -21.24 8.49 4.19
N PRO A 281 -21.23 8.48 2.85
CA PRO A 281 -20.74 7.33 2.10
C PRO A 281 -19.25 7.10 2.38
N ILE A 282 -18.88 5.86 2.72
CA ILE A 282 -17.49 5.46 2.95
C ILE A 282 -17.06 4.51 1.86
N VAL A 283 -15.99 4.86 1.15
CA VAL A 283 -15.33 4.06 0.14
C VAL A 283 -13.99 3.59 0.68
N VAL A 284 -13.82 2.29 0.80
CA VAL A 284 -12.51 1.70 1.10
C VAL A 284 -11.74 1.55 -0.21
N HIS A 285 -10.53 2.10 -0.23
CA HIS A 285 -9.62 2.09 -1.38
C HIS A 285 -8.29 1.47 -0.94
N THR A 286 -8.07 0.19 -1.24
CA THR A 286 -6.94 -0.56 -0.67
C THR A 286 -6.31 -1.54 -1.66
N SER A 287 -5.05 -1.89 -1.44
CA SER A 287 -4.36 -2.98 -2.15
C SER A 287 -4.78 -4.37 -1.66
N MET A 288 -5.47 -4.46 -0.52
CA MET A 288 -5.91 -5.72 0.11
C MET A 288 -7.25 -6.21 -0.45
N THR A 289 -7.26 -6.69 -1.69
CA THR A 289 -8.51 -7.04 -2.43
C THR A 289 -9.03 -8.45 -2.17
N SER A 290 -8.66 -9.12 -1.07
CA SER A 290 -9.20 -10.45 -0.76
C SER A 290 -10.70 -10.40 -0.42
N GLU A 291 -11.44 -11.48 -0.74
CA GLU A 291 -12.88 -11.57 -0.43
C GLU A 291 -13.17 -11.42 1.06
N ASN A 292 -12.27 -11.90 1.93
CA ASN A 292 -12.43 -11.80 3.38
C ASN A 292 -12.33 -10.34 3.84
N ASN A 293 -11.33 -9.60 3.35
CA ASN A 293 -11.17 -8.18 3.68
C ASN A 293 -12.34 -7.34 3.17
N THR A 294 -12.76 -7.59 1.93
CA THR A 294 -13.93 -6.93 1.33
C THR A 294 -15.18 -7.13 2.20
N ARG A 295 -15.46 -8.37 2.60
CA ARG A 295 -16.61 -8.69 3.44
C ARG A 295 -16.52 -8.01 4.80
N GLU A 296 -15.35 -8.07 5.44
CA GLU A 296 -15.12 -7.49 6.76
C GLU A 296 -15.45 -5.99 6.79
N VAL A 297 -14.89 -5.20 5.86
CA VAL A 297 -15.10 -3.75 5.87
C VAL A 297 -16.53 -3.36 5.49
N LEU A 298 -17.20 -4.13 4.62
CA LEU A 298 -18.62 -3.92 4.31
C LEU A 298 -19.49 -4.24 5.53
N ASP A 299 -19.19 -5.30 6.29
CA ASP A 299 -19.88 -5.66 7.54
C ASP A 299 -19.66 -4.59 8.63
N MET A 300 -18.53 -3.89 8.62
CA MET A 300 -18.26 -2.75 9.50
C MET A 300 -19.01 -1.48 9.11
N GLY A 301 -19.61 -1.44 7.93
CA GLY A 301 -20.44 -0.34 7.44
C GLY A 301 -19.83 0.51 6.33
N ALA A 302 -18.72 0.09 5.72
CA ALA A 302 -18.28 0.72 4.46
C ALA A 302 -19.36 0.52 3.39
N ASP A 303 -19.59 1.54 2.57
CA ASP A 303 -20.63 1.50 1.52
C ASP A 303 -20.07 0.91 0.22
N TYR A 304 -18.79 1.11 -0.04
CA TYR A 304 -18.10 0.64 -1.24
C TYR A 304 -16.69 0.15 -0.91
N PHE A 305 -16.22 -0.80 -1.72
CA PHE A 305 -14.86 -1.32 -1.68
C PHE A 305 -14.28 -1.32 -3.08
N ILE A 306 -13.10 -0.74 -3.27
CA ILE A 306 -12.38 -0.69 -4.54
C ILE A 306 -10.91 -1.03 -4.34
N GLY A 307 -10.30 -1.65 -5.35
CA GLY A 307 -8.85 -1.86 -5.40
C GLY A 307 -8.12 -0.54 -5.58
N LYS A 308 -6.91 -0.42 -4.99
CA LYS A 308 -6.04 0.74 -5.25
C LYS A 308 -5.78 0.84 -6.75
N VAL A 309 -5.85 2.07 -7.25
CA VAL A 309 -5.36 2.43 -8.58
C VAL A 309 -6.20 1.87 -9.74
N ASP A 310 -7.48 1.65 -9.52
CA ASP A 310 -8.44 1.30 -10.56
C ASP A 310 -9.31 2.51 -10.91
N THR A 311 -8.90 3.24 -11.95
CA THR A 311 -9.59 4.47 -12.41
C THR A 311 -11.04 4.20 -12.77
N ASP A 312 -11.33 3.02 -13.35
CA ASP A 312 -12.67 2.63 -13.76
C ASP A 312 -13.57 2.40 -12.55
N GLN A 313 -13.09 1.69 -11.54
CA GLN A 313 -13.84 1.49 -10.31
C GLN A 313 -14.05 2.80 -9.54
N ILE A 314 -13.03 3.68 -9.49
CA ILE A 314 -13.16 5.00 -8.86
C ILE A 314 -14.27 5.81 -9.53
N SER A 315 -14.25 5.91 -10.85
CA SER A 315 -15.26 6.67 -11.60
C SER A 315 -16.66 6.10 -11.42
N GLN A 316 -16.82 4.77 -11.51
CA GLN A 316 -18.10 4.09 -11.28
C GLN A 316 -18.65 4.32 -9.87
N VAL A 317 -17.79 4.26 -8.85
CA VAL A 317 -18.22 4.49 -7.48
C VAL A 317 -18.64 5.93 -7.25
N ILE A 318 -17.92 6.90 -7.83
CA ILE A 318 -18.31 8.31 -7.78
C ILE A 318 -19.70 8.53 -8.44
N GLU A 319 -19.96 7.93 -9.62
CA GLU A 319 -21.28 7.98 -10.25
C GLU A 319 -22.38 7.32 -9.41
N GLN A 320 -22.09 6.16 -8.80
CA GLN A 320 -23.04 5.47 -7.92
C GLN A 320 -23.36 6.30 -6.67
N ILE A 321 -22.38 6.98 -6.09
CA ILE A 321 -22.59 7.90 -4.97
C ILE A 321 -23.46 9.05 -5.39
N ASP A 322 -23.20 9.66 -6.55
CA ASP A 322 -24.00 10.76 -7.09
C ASP A 322 -25.47 10.32 -7.28
N GLN A 323 -25.68 9.19 -7.96
CA GLN A 323 -27.03 8.66 -8.22
C GLN A 323 -27.79 8.30 -6.94
N ARG A 324 -27.13 7.75 -5.93
CA ARG A 324 -27.77 7.27 -4.72
C ARG A 324 -28.07 8.35 -3.70
N TYR A 325 -27.21 9.38 -3.63
CA TYR A 325 -27.27 10.36 -2.53
C TYR A 325 -27.56 11.78 -3.01
N TYR A 326 -27.44 12.09 -4.31
CA TYR A 326 -27.51 13.48 -4.81
C TYR A 326 -28.41 13.68 -6.05
N GLN A 327 -28.93 12.61 -6.63
CA GLN A 327 -30.00 12.61 -7.64
C GLN A 327 -31.29 12.04 -7.07
#